data_9bd478e437223f5a508d16966758e7c0
#
_entry.id   9bd478e437223f5a508d16966758e7c0
#
_cell.length_a   1.000
_cell.length_b   1.000
_cell.length_c   1.000
_cell.angle_alpha   90.00
_cell.angle_beta   90.00
_cell.angle_gamma   90.00
#
_symmetry.space_group_name_H-M   'P 1'
#
loop_
_entity.id
_entity.type
_entity.pdbx_description
1 polymer ?
#
loop_
_entity_poly.entity_id
_entity_poly.type
_entity_poly.pdbx_seq_one_letter_code
_entity_poly.pdbx_strand_id
1 'polypeptide(L)'
;MQLTAQICACESVGELCALIEHRSLEFNHVNVATAFRKLLPASKSTRGSIQQALEMLEQRAMQTMEVFEPQGIANVLHMMAKKSYTPTNAALLPGLEKQAENVSSTFKPQEIANTLWAIAKLGRRPGMRLIDSFFGRTITGRGGRV
;
A
#
# COMPACT_ATOMS: atom_id res chain seq x y z
N MET A 1 -11.49 -3.79 21.69
CA MET A 1 -11.76 -4.00 20.27
C MET A 1 -10.48 -3.80 19.48
N GLN A 2 -10.20 -4.70 18.55
CA GLN A 2 -9.02 -4.59 17.73
C GLN A 2 -9.09 -3.36 16.82
N LEU A 3 -7.91 -2.82 16.49
CA LEU A 3 -7.86 -1.61 15.68
C LEU A 3 -8.47 -1.81 14.30
N THR A 4 -8.24 -2.97 13.66
CA THR A 4 -8.86 -3.21 12.37
C THR A 4 -10.39 -3.13 12.46
N ALA A 5 -10.96 -3.73 13.49
CA ALA A 5 -12.41 -3.68 13.70
C ALA A 5 -12.88 -2.24 13.94
N GLN A 6 -12.10 -1.46 14.68
CA GLN A 6 -12.45 -0.06 14.92
C GLN A 6 -12.39 0.76 13.64
N ILE A 7 -11.38 0.52 12.80
CA ILE A 7 -11.27 1.19 11.51
C ILE A 7 -12.50 0.85 10.65
N CYS A 8 -12.85 -0.42 10.59
CA CYS A 8 -13.98 -0.86 9.77
C CYS A 8 -15.31 -0.34 10.32
N ALA A 9 -15.40 -0.12 11.63
CA ALA A 9 -16.64 0.34 12.24
C ALA A 9 -16.87 1.84 12.10
N CYS A 10 -15.87 2.61 11.67
CA CYS A 10 -16.04 4.04 11.47
C CYS A 10 -17.12 4.28 10.41
N GLU A 11 -18.09 5.12 10.74
CA GLU A 11 -19.24 5.38 9.87
C GLU A 11 -19.08 6.67 9.07
N SER A 12 -18.06 7.46 9.36
CA SER A 12 -17.82 8.70 8.63
C SER A 12 -16.33 8.90 8.42
N VAL A 13 -16.02 9.74 7.44
CA VAL A 13 -14.62 10.11 7.18
C VAL A 13 -14.05 10.80 8.41
N GLY A 14 -14.84 11.62 9.08
CA GLY A 14 -14.38 12.33 10.27
C GLY A 14 -13.99 11.37 11.39
N GLU A 15 -14.80 10.33 11.63
CA GLU A 15 -14.45 9.34 12.64
C GLU A 15 -13.16 8.62 12.29
N LEU A 16 -13.00 8.28 11.03
CA LEU A 16 -11.79 7.58 10.60
C LEU A 16 -10.56 8.47 10.75
N CYS A 17 -10.67 9.73 10.35
CA CYS A 17 -9.55 10.67 10.51
C CYS A 17 -9.19 10.84 11.99
N ALA A 18 -10.20 10.95 12.85
CA ALA A 18 -9.95 11.09 14.28
C ALA A 18 -9.23 9.88 14.84
N LEU A 19 -9.65 8.69 14.42
CA LEU A 19 -9.00 7.46 14.88
C LEU A 19 -7.54 7.42 14.41
N ILE A 20 -7.29 7.77 13.16
CA ILE A 20 -5.93 7.79 12.63
C ILE A 20 -5.08 8.79 13.39
N GLU A 21 -5.59 9.99 13.59
CA GLU A 21 -4.82 11.05 14.25
C GLU A 21 -4.52 10.72 15.70
N HIS A 22 -5.42 10.02 16.36
CA HIS A 22 -5.20 9.66 17.77
C HIS A 22 -4.38 8.39 17.95
N ARG A 23 -4.46 7.43 17.02
CA ARG A 23 -3.93 6.11 17.29
C ARG A 23 -3.05 5.53 16.20
N SER A 24 -2.62 6.33 15.21
CA SER A 24 -1.83 5.78 14.11
C SER A 24 -0.52 5.15 14.57
N LEU A 25 0.06 5.63 15.66
CA LEU A 25 1.31 5.06 16.17
C LEU A 25 1.14 3.64 16.70
N GLU A 26 -0.10 3.22 16.93
CA GLU A 26 -0.40 1.84 17.35
C GLU A 26 -0.76 0.94 16.17
N PHE A 27 -0.91 1.51 14.98
CA PHE A 27 -1.32 0.74 13.81
C PHE A 27 -0.18 -0.20 13.38
N ASN A 28 -0.54 -1.46 13.11
CA ASN A 28 0.38 -2.36 12.43
C ASN A 28 0.16 -2.23 10.92
N HIS A 29 0.91 -3.02 10.13
CA HIS A 29 0.82 -2.92 8.67
C HIS A 29 -0.58 -3.25 8.14
N VAL A 30 -1.29 -4.17 8.80
CA VAL A 30 -2.66 -4.50 8.38
C VAL A 30 -3.59 -3.33 8.64
N ASN A 31 -3.46 -2.69 9.80
CA ASN A 31 -4.26 -1.52 10.15
C ASN A 31 -4.02 -0.39 9.14
N VAL A 32 -2.76 -0.16 8.79
CA VAL A 32 -2.41 0.90 7.83
C VAL A 32 -3.06 0.63 6.48
N ALA A 33 -2.92 -0.59 5.97
CA ALA A 33 -3.51 -0.94 4.67
C ALA A 33 -5.02 -0.80 4.69
N THR A 34 -5.66 -1.27 5.77
CA THR A 34 -7.11 -1.16 5.92
C THR A 34 -7.56 0.29 5.95
N ALA A 35 -6.83 1.13 6.68
CA ALA A 35 -7.18 2.54 6.79
C ALA A 35 -7.04 3.26 5.43
N PHE A 36 -5.97 2.99 4.69
CA PHE A 36 -5.83 3.55 3.34
C PHE A 36 -7.00 3.13 2.46
N ARG A 37 -7.33 1.85 2.49
CA ARG A 37 -8.40 1.32 1.64
C ARG A 37 -9.74 1.95 1.97
N LYS A 38 -9.97 2.28 3.23
CA LYS A 38 -11.23 2.88 3.64
C LYS A 38 -11.24 4.39 3.44
N LEU A 39 -10.11 5.06 3.61
CA LEU A 39 -10.04 6.51 3.54
C LEU A 39 -9.95 7.04 2.12
N LEU A 40 -9.15 6.40 1.27
CA LEU A 40 -8.91 6.91 -0.08
C LEU A 40 -10.16 7.03 -0.94
N PRO A 41 -11.14 6.10 -0.88
CA PRO A 41 -12.35 6.27 -1.68
C PRO A 41 -13.09 7.57 -1.42
N ALA A 42 -13.00 8.11 -0.20
CA ALA A 42 -13.71 9.33 0.17
C ALA A 42 -12.92 10.59 -0.13
N SER A 43 -11.70 10.47 -0.65
CA SER A 43 -10.75 11.58 -0.67
C SER A 43 -10.97 12.58 -1.79
N LYS A 44 -11.67 12.21 -2.87
CA LYS A 44 -11.69 13.06 -4.06
C LYS A 44 -12.26 14.44 -3.80
N SER A 45 -13.38 14.53 -3.08
CA SER A 45 -14.02 15.81 -2.82
C SER A 45 -13.58 16.41 -1.49
N THR A 46 -12.91 15.67 -0.63
CA THR A 46 -12.56 16.13 0.71
C THR A 46 -11.08 15.99 1.00
N ARG A 47 -10.25 15.92 -0.05
CA ARG A 47 -8.82 15.62 0.13
C ARG A 47 -8.14 16.63 1.07
N GLY A 48 -8.50 17.90 0.99
CA GLY A 48 -7.90 18.91 1.85
C GLY A 48 -8.16 18.65 3.32
N SER A 49 -9.38 18.19 3.65
CA SER A 49 -9.75 17.97 5.05
C SER A 49 -9.19 16.69 5.63
N ILE A 50 -8.76 15.73 4.78
CA ILE A 50 -8.22 14.47 5.26
C ILE A 50 -6.71 14.37 5.04
N GLN A 51 -6.07 15.44 4.55
CA GLN A 51 -4.66 15.38 4.17
C GLN A 51 -3.77 15.04 5.36
N GLN A 52 -4.07 15.58 6.52
CA GLN A 52 -3.27 15.28 7.72
C GLN A 52 -3.33 13.80 8.06
N ALA A 53 -4.52 13.23 8.02
CA ALA A 53 -4.67 11.79 8.31
C ALA A 53 -3.92 10.95 7.28
N LEU A 54 -4.00 11.33 6.00
CA LEU A 54 -3.27 10.62 4.95
C LEU A 54 -1.76 10.68 5.20
N GLU A 55 -1.26 11.85 5.58
CA GLU A 55 0.17 11.98 5.85
C GLU A 55 0.61 11.14 7.05
N MET A 56 -0.24 11.06 8.06
CA MET A 56 0.06 10.22 9.21
C MET A 56 0.07 8.73 8.83
N LEU A 57 -0.85 8.34 7.96
CA LEU A 57 -0.84 6.96 7.44
C LEU A 57 0.41 6.67 6.63
N GLU A 58 0.83 7.63 5.79
CA GLU A 58 2.04 7.46 5.00
C GLU A 58 3.25 7.28 5.90
N GLN A 59 3.33 8.09 6.94
CA GLN A 59 4.44 8.00 7.88
C GLN A 59 4.43 6.64 8.58
N ARG A 60 3.27 6.20 9.02
CA ARG A 60 3.19 4.91 9.71
C ARG A 60 3.47 3.76 8.76
N ALA A 61 3.07 3.89 7.49
CA ALA A 61 3.41 2.90 6.47
C ALA A 61 4.92 2.74 6.35
N MET A 62 5.64 3.86 6.33
CA MET A 62 7.11 3.80 6.27
C MET A 62 7.69 3.13 7.50
N GLN A 63 7.12 3.39 8.67
CA GLN A 63 7.61 2.80 9.91
C GLN A 63 7.36 1.31 9.99
N THR A 64 6.32 0.81 9.31
CA THR A 64 5.96 -0.60 9.36
C THR A 64 6.29 -1.33 8.05
N MET A 65 7.01 -0.69 7.15
CA MET A 65 7.22 -1.18 5.80
C MET A 65 7.82 -2.60 5.77
N GLU A 66 8.75 -2.88 6.67
CA GLU A 66 9.47 -4.15 6.63
C GLU A 66 8.60 -5.37 6.89
N VAL A 67 7.40 -5.16 7.44
CA VAL A 67 6.49 -6.28 7.70
C VAL A 67 5.27 -6.27 6.78
N PHE A 68 5.20 -5.35 5.83
CA PHE A 68 4.11 -5.38 4.84
C PHE A 68 4.18 -6.67 4.04
N GLU A 69 3.00 -7.25 3.80
CA GLU A 69 2.84 -8.48 3.05
C GLU A 69 2.29 -8.20 1.66
N PRO A 70 2.39 -9.18 0.73
CA PRO A 70 1.95 -8.96 -0.65
C PRO A 70 0.54 -8.40 -0.78
N GLN A 71 -0.41 -8.92 0.00
CA GLN A 71 -1.79 -8.44 -0.08
C GLN A 71 -1.89 -6.97 0.31
N GLY A 72 -1.19 -6.57 1.38
CA GLY A 72 -1.20 -5.19 1.82
C GLY A 72 -0.58 -4.26 0.80
N ILE A 73 0.57 -4.66 0.24
CA ILE A 73 1.25 -3.87 -0.78
C ILE A 73 0.34 -3.68 -1.98
N ALA A 74 -0.21 -4.78 -2.50
CA ALA A 74 -1.06 -4.73 -3.68
C ALA A 74 -2.31 -3.90 -3.43
N ASN A 75 -2.93 -4.05 -2.27
CA ASN A 75 -4.16 -3.32 -1.96
C ASN A 75 -3.92 -1.82 -1.82
N VAL A 76 -2.86 -1.43 -1.13
CA VAL A 76 -2.55 -0.01 -0.96
C VAL A 76 -2.23 0.63 -2.31
N LEU A 77 -1.35 0.00 -3.09
CA LEU A 77 -0.98 0.54 -4.39
C LEU A 77 -2.18 0.60 -5.33
N HIS A 78 -2.99 -0.46 -5.34
CA HIS A 78 -4.18 -0.51 -6.20
C HIS A 78 -5.15 0.61 -5.86
N MET A 79 -5.39 0.85 -4.58
CA MET A 79 -6.32 1.89 -4.18
C MET A 79 -5.76 3.28 -4.51
N MET A 80 -4.47 3.50 -4.27
CA MET A 80 -3.85 4.77 -4.64
C MET A 80 -3.98 5.05 -6.13
N ALA A 81 -3.73 4.03 -6.95
CA ALA A 81 -3.83 4.17 -8.40
C ALA A 81 -5.28 4.42 -8.83
N LYS A 82 -6.20 3.65 -8.27
CA LYS A 82 -7.61 3.74 -8.62
C LYS A 82 -8.17 5.12 -8.29
N LYS A 83 -7.70 5.72 -7.21
CA LYS A 83 -8.19 7.03 -6.76
C LYS A 83 -7.28 8.17 -7.19
N SER A 84 -6.28 7.89 -7.99
CA SER A 84 -5.34 8.90 -8.49
C SER A 84 -4.68 9.66 -7.34
N TYR A 85 -4.31 8.95 -6.30
CA TYR A 85 -3.64 9.54 -5.15
C TYR A 85 -2.14 9.34 -5.26
N THR A 86 -1.39 10.44 -5.29
CA THR A 86 0.06 10.40 -5.24
C THR A 86 0.48 10.76 -3.82
N PRO A 87 1.22 9.87 -3.14
CA PRO A 87 1.66 10.18 -1.77
C PRO A 87 2.50 11.45 -1.71
N THR A 88 2.34 12.21 -0.62
CA THR A 88 3.18 13.36 -0.39
C THR A 88 4.59 12.95 0.03
N ASN A 89 4.72 11.80 0.68
CA ASN A 89 6.03 11.26 1.04
C ASN A 89 6.62 10.57 -0.18
N ALA A 90 7.63 11.18 -0.78
CA ALA A 90 8.23 10.68 -2.01
C ALA A 90 8.89 9.31 -1.83
N ALA A 91 9.18 8.91 -0.61
CA ALA A 91 9.83 7.62 -0.34
C ALA A 91 8.83 6.47 -0.25
N LEU A 92 7.52 6.75 -0.18
CA LEU A 92 6.55 5.70 0.06
C LEU A 92 6.44 4.72 -1.09
N LEU A 93 6.28 5.22 -2.32
CA LEU A 93 6.17 4.32 -3.47
C LEU A 93 7.44 3.50 -3.69
N PRO A 94 8.64 4.11 -3.67
CA PRO A 94 9.87 3.31 -3.74
C PRO A 94 9.96 2.29 -2.61
N GLY A 95 9.51 2.67 -1.41
CA GLY A 95 9.52 1.75 -0.26
C GLY A 95 8.63 0.56 -0.47
N LEU A 96 7.42 0.78 -0.99
CA LEU A 96 6.50 -0.32 -1.28
C LEU A 96 7.07 -1.23 -2.37
N GLU A 97 7.71 -0.66 -3.40
CA GLU A 97 8.35 -1.47 -4.43
C GLU A 97 9.49 -2.31 -3.84
N LYS A 98 10.30 -1.71 -3.00
CA LYS A 98 11.42 -2.44 -2.39
C LYS A 98 10.91 -3.59 -1.52
N GLN A 99 9.86 -3.33 -0.74
CA GLN A 99 9.29 -4.39 0.08
C GLN A 99 8.68 -5.48 -0.79
N ALA A 100 8.06 -5.11 -1.91
CA ALA A 100 7.55 -6.11 -2.85
C ALA A 100 8.66 -7.01 -3.37
N GLU A 101 9.83 -6.44 -3.66
CA GLU A 101 11.00 -7.24 -4.04
C GLU A 101 11.36 -8.22 -2.92
N ASN A 102 11.39 -7.72 -1.68
CA ASN A 102 11.81 -8.53 -0.53
C ASN A 102 10.88 -9.72 -0.28
N VAL A 103 9.59 -9.57 -0.53
CA VAL A 103 8.62 -10.63 -0.28
C VAL A 103 8.04 -11.21 -1.55
N SER A 104 8.73 -11.02 -2.68
CA SER A 104 8.21 -11.41 -3.99
C SER A 104 7.86 -12.90 -4.07
N SER A 105 8.57 -13.75 -3.34
CA SER A 105 8.34 -15.19 -3.41
C SER A 105 6.97 -15.61 -2.89
N THR A 106 6.32 -14.76 -2.11
CA THR A 106 5.01 -15.08 -1.55
C THR A 106 3.86 -14.36 -2.25
N PHE A 107 4.16 -13.58 -3.29
CA PHE A 107 3.12 -12.92 -4.08
C PHE A 107 2.30 -13.94 -4.87
N LYS A 108 0.99 -13.79 -4.83
CA LYS A 108 0.09 -14.55 -5.69
C LYS A 108 -0.04 -13.84 -7.04
N PRO A 109 -0.41 -14.58 -8.11
CA PRO A 109 -0.53 -13.96 -9.44
C PRO A 109 -1.42 -12.72 -9.46
N GLN A 110 -2.54 -12.74 -8.74
CA GLN A 110 -3.44 -11.59 -8.70
C GLN A 110 -2.76 -10.39 -8.06
N GLU A 111 -1.96 -10.63 -7.02
CA GLU A 111 -1.25 -9.56 -6.34
C GLU A 111 -0.16 -8.95 -7.20
N ILE A 112 0.53 -9.80 -7.97
CA ILE A 112 1.52 -9.31 -8.93
C ILE A 112 0.85 -8.40 -9.96
N ALA A 113 -0.26 -8.87 -10.53
CA ALA A 113 -0.97 -8.11 -11.55
C ALA A 113 -1.45 -6.77 -11.00
N ASN A 114 -2.05 -6.78 -9.81
CA ASN A 114 -2.54 -5.54 -9.20
C ASN A 114 -1.41 -4.57 -8.91
N THR A 115 -0.28 -5.07 -8.44
CA THR A 115 0.87 -4.24 -8.11
C THR A 115 1.45 -3.58 -9.34
N LEU A 116 1.68 -4.35 -10.40
CA LEU A 116 2.27 -3.81 -11.62
C LEU A 116 1.31 -2.84 -12.31
N TRP A 117 0.02 -3.17 -12.34
CA TRP A 117 -0.98 -2.27 -12.91
C TRP A 117 -0.98 -0.95 -12.17
N ALA A 118 -0.95 -1.00 -10.84
CA ALA A 118 -1.02 0.21 -10.02
C ALA A 118 0.21 1.09 -10.21
N ILE A 119 1.40 0.49 -10.24
CA ILE A 119 2.63 1.26 -10.43
C ILE A 119 2.59 2.00 -11.76
N ALA A 120 2.16 1.30 -12.83
CA ALA A 120 2.04 1.92 -14.15
C ALA A 120 0.99 3.02 -14.15
N LYS A 121 -0.16 2.77 -13.52
CA LYS A 121 -1.25 3.75 -13.48
C LYS A 121 -0.83 5.01 -12.72
N LEU A 122 0.03 4.86 -11.72
CA LEU A 122 0.55 5.99 -10.96
C LEU A 122 1.64 6.76 -11.72
N GLY A 123 1.90 6.38 -12.95
CA GLY A 123 2.85 7.09 -13.80
C GLY A 123 4.30 6.70 -13.55
N ARG A 124 4.52 5.59 -12.85
CA ARG A 124 5.86 5.12 -12.57
C ARG A 124 6.17 3.91 -13.44
N ARG A 125 7.45 3.69 -13.66
CA ARG A 125 7.90 2.47 -14.35
C ARG A 125 8.39 1.50 -13.28
N PRO A 126 7.88 0.26 -13.26
CA PRO A 126 8.37 -0.72 -12.28
C PRO A 126 9.87 -0.90 -12.47
N GLY A 127 10.60 -0.98 -11.36
CA GLY A 127 12.03 -1.20 -11.42
C GLY A 127 12.36 -2.57 -11.97
N MET A 128 13.54 -2.67 -12.60
CA MET A 128 13.98 -3.95 -13.14
C MET A 128 14.08 -5.01 -12.06
N ARG A 129 14.52 -4.62 -10.86
CA ARG A 129 14.62 -5.59 -9.76
C ARG A 129 13.25 -6.16 -9.40
N LEU A 130 12.21 -5.34 -9.41
CA LEU A 130 10.88 -5.82 -9.11
C LEU A 130 10.41 -6.78 -10.20
N ILE A 131 10.60 -6.41 -11.46
CA ILE A 131 10.22 -7.26 -12.59
C ILE A 131 10.95 -8.59 -12.48
N ASP A 132 12.26 -8.55 -12.26
CA ASP A 132 13.05 -9.77 -12.12
C ASP A 132 12.59 -10.62 -10.94
N SER A 133 12.25 -9.97 -9.83
CA SER A 133 11.80 -10.69 -8.64
C SER A 133 10.52 -11.47 -8.91
N PHE A 134 9.59 -10.86 -9.66
CA PHE A 134 8.31 -11.52 -9.95
C PHE A 134 8.44 -12.60 -11.04
N PHE A 135 9.18 -12.30 -12.11
CA PHE A 135 9.17 -13.16 -13.31
C PHE A 135 10.46 -13.93 -13.51
N GLY A 136 11.59 -13.36 -13.13
CA GLY A 136 12.87 -14.05 -13.24
C GLY A 136 12.92 -15.29 -12.39
N ARG A 137 12.28 -15.26 -11.24
CA ARG A 137 12.20 -16.42 -10.36
C ARG A 137 11.55 -17.61 -11.09
N THR A 138 10.48 -17.35 -11.86
CA THR A 138 9.82 -18.39 -12.62
C THR A 138 10.74 -18.93 -13.72
N ILE A 139 11.42 -18.02 -14.40
CA ILE A 139 12.35 -18.42 -15.47
C ILE A 139 13.52 -19.20 -14.88
N THR A 140 14.09 -18.70 -13.80
CA THR A 140 15.19 -19.36 -13.12
C THR A 140 14.80 -20.74 -12.62
N GLY A 141 13.57 -20.84 -12.13
CA GLY A 141 13.09 -22.11 -11.63
C GLY A 141 13.01 -23.19 -12.69
N ARG A 142 13.09 -22.82 -13.97
CA ARG A 142 13.10 -23.77 -15.04
C ARG A 142 14.50 -24.15 -15.48
N GLY A 143 15.43 -23.91 -14.62
CA GLY A 143 16.81 -24.30 -14.91
C GLY A 143 17.53 -23.21 -15.66
N GLY A 144 17.13 -22.13 -15.51
CA GLY A 144 17.84 -21.07 -15.99
C GLY A 144 17.82 -20.81 -17.41
N ARG A 145 17.73 -20.87 -17.53
CA ARG A 145 17.85 -20.35 -18.34
C ARG A 145 18.33 -20.09 -19.10
N VAL A 146 18.37 -20.07 -19.31
CA VAL A 146 18.91 -19.94 -19.78
C VAL A 146 19.12 -19.62 -20.21
#